data_c79c4a1c443f267d2de04a2bee4dbe16
#
_entry.id   c79c4a1c443f267d2de04a2bee4dbe16
#
_cell.length_a   1.000
_cell.length_b   1.000
_cell.length_c   1.000
_cell.angle_alpha   90.00
_cell.angle_beta   90.00
_cell.angle_gamma   90.00
#
_symmetry.space_group_name_H-M   'P 1'
#
loop_
_entity.id
_entity.type
_entity.pdbx_description
1 polymer ?
#
loop_
_entity_poly.entity_id
_entity_poly.type
_entity_poly.pdbx_seq_one_letter_code
_entity_poly.pdbx_strand_id
1 'polypeptide(L)'
;MSESPTPRTAVRSIDPATLSKHFEAVHVEDRWDAAWQDSGVYHYDPSRPREETFVVDTPPPTASGSLHIGHVFSYTHADVVVRQKRMSGMNIFYPMG
;
A
#
# COMPACT_ATOMS: atom_id res chain seq x y z
N MET A 1 2.57 -18.30 -33.70
CA MET A 1 1.94 -17.34 -33.49
C MET A 1 2.05 -16.88 -32.16
N SER A 2 2.10 -16.07 -31.93
CA SER A 2 2.21 -15.61 -30.77
C SER A 2 1.00 -15.36 -30.17
N GLU A 3 0.72 -15.77 -29.13
CA GLU A 3 -0.35 -15.37 -28.58
C GLU A 3 -0.24 -14.04 -28.13
N SER A 4 -1.26 -13.35 -28.15
CA SER A 4 -1.26 -12.04 -27.67
C SER A 4 -1.08 -12.07 -26.19
N PRO A 5 -0.25 -11.24 -25.65
CA PRO A 5 -0.12 -11.16 -24.23
C PRO A 5 -1.45 -10.77 -23.64
N THR A 6 -1.71 -11.23 -22.47
CA THR A 6 -2.88 -10.81 -21.76
C THR A 6 -2.82 -9.33 -21.65
N PRO A 7 -3.75 -8.63 -22.22
CA PRO A 7 -3.67 -7.20 -22.23
C PRO A 7 -3.73 -6.68 -20.81
N ARG A 8 -2.81 -5.84 -20.47
CA ARG A 8 -2.90 -5.16 -19.22
C ARG A 8 -4.14 -4.36 -19.16
N THR A 9 -4.63 -4.08 -20.35
CA THR A 9 -5.88 -3.39 -20.50
C THR A 9 -7.07 -4.28 -20.31
N ALA A 10 -6.85 -5.58 -20.12
CA ALA A 10 -7.95 -6.41 -19.75
C ALA A 10 -8.35 -6.05 -18.33
N VAL A 11 -8.65 -4.81 -18.14
CA VAL A 11 -9.22 -4.36 -16.91
C VAL A 11 -10.55 -5.04 -16.78
N ARG A 12 -10.72 -5.77 -15.70
CA ARG A 12 -12.01 -6.37 -15.46
C ARG A 12 -12.99 -5.24 -15.26
N SER A 13 -14.03 -5.24 -16.08
CA SER A 13 -15.06 -4.27 -15.88
C SER A 13 -15.77 -4.58 -14.57
N ILE A 14 -16.03 -3.57 -13.80
CA ILE A 14 -16.75 -3.70 -12.56
C ILE A 14 -18.23 -3.69 -12.87
N ASP A 15 -18.93 -4.73 -12.40
CA ASP A 15 -20.38 -4.76 -12.53
C ASP A 15 -20.97 -3.97 -11.36
N PRO A 16 -21.60 -2.82 -11.63
CA PRO A 16 -22.14 -2.00 -10.54
C PRO A 16 -23.18 -2.73 -9.68
N ALA A 17 -23.84 -3.73 -10.24
CA ALA A 17 -24.83 -4.47 -9.49
C ALA A 17 -24.23 -5.30 -8.36
N THR A 18 -22.94 -5.60 -8.45
CA THR A 18 -22.27 -6.38 -7.41
C THR A 18 -21.66 -5.51 -6.33
N LEU A 19 -21.72 -4.19 -6.49
CA LEU A 19 -21.13 -3.29 -5.51
C LEU A 19 -22.15 -3.01 -4.40
N SER A 20 -21.62 -2.91 -3.20
CA SER A 20 -22.41 -2.52 -2.06
C SER A 20 -22.87 -1.07 -2.20
N LYS A 21 -24.08 -0.77 -1.76
CA LYS A 21 -24.57 0.59 -1.80
C LYS A 21 -23.86 1.49 -0.81
N HIS A 22 -23.34 0.90 0.26
CA HIS A 22 -22.68 1.64 1.32
C HIS A 22 -21.29 1.08 1.52
N PHE A 23 -20.34 1.97 1.79
CA PHE A 23 -18.98 1.57 2.12
C PHE A 23 -18.93 1.35 3.62
N GLU A 24 -18.67 0.11 4.01
CA GLU A 24 -18.54 -0.23 5.42
C GLU A 24 -17.05 -0.39 5.74
N ALA A 25 -16.45 0.65 6.26
CA ALA A 25 -15.02 0.72 6.47
C ALA A 25 -14.51 -0.41 7.36
N VAL A 26 -15.24 -0.73 8.42
CA VAL A 26 -14.78 -1.74 9.38
C VAL A 26 -14.51 -3.09 8.71
N HIS A 27 -15.47 -3.56 7.91
CA HIS A 27 -15.31 -4.85 7.24
C HIS A 27 -14.24 -4.81 6.15
N VAL A 28 -14.17 -3.71 5.42
CA VAL A 28 -13.19 -3.56 4.35
C VAL A 28 -11.79 -3.49 4.93
N GLU A 29 -11.61 -2.76 6.02
CA GLU A 29 -10.32 -2.63 6.66
C GLU A 29 -9.82 -3.98 7.18
N ASP A 30 -10.67 -4.74 7.85
CA ASP A 30 -10.28 -6.05 8.37
C ASP A 30 -9.89 -6.99 7.24
N ARG A 31 -10.65 -6.97 6.15
CA ARG A 31 -10.35 -7.83 5.00
C ARG A 31 -9.01 -7.50 4.37
N TRP A 32 -8.74 -6.21 4.17
CA TRP A 32 -7.48 -5.81 3.55
C TRP A 32 -6.30 -6.02 4.49
N ASP A 33 -6.49 -5.79 5.79
CA ASP A 33 -5.43 -6.06 6.74
C ASP A 33 -5.03 -7.52 6.70
N ALA A 34 -5.99 -8.43 6.70
CA ALA A 34 -5.70 -9.85 6.61
C ALA A 34 -5.00 -10.21 5.29
N ALA A 35 -5.46 -9.63 4.19
CA ALA A 35 -4.86 -9.89 2.88
C ALA A 35 -3.40 -9.41 2.83
N TRP A 36 -3.12 -8.26 3.40
CA TRP A 36 -1.76 -7.73 3.45
C TRP A 36 -0.85 -8.58 4.33
N GLN A 37 -1.35 -9.06 5.47
CA GLN A 37 -0.59 -9.94 6.34
C GLN A 37 -0.27 -11.25 5.64
N ASP A 38 -1.26 -11.85 4.99
CA ASP A 38 -1.09 -13.14 4.33
C ASP A 38 -0.15 -13.06 3.13
N SER A 39 -0.24 -11.98 2.36
CA SER A 39 0.59 -11.84 1.16
C SER A 39 2.00 -11.36 1.45
N GLY A 40 2.23 -10.76 2.62
CA GLY A 40 3.53 -10.21 2.96
C GLY A 40 3.95 -9.03 2.10
N VAL A 41 2.98 -8.31 1.52
CA VAL A 41 3.25 -7.25 0.54
C VAL A 41 4.04 -6.09 1.14
N TYR A 42 3.97 -5.91 2.46
CA TYR A 42 4.68 -4.83 3.13
C TYR A 42 5.99 -5.25 3.77
N HIS A 43 6.40 -6.50 3.57
CA HIS A 43 7.66 -6.96 4.14
C HIS A 43 8.84 -6.38 3.40
N TYR A 44 9.85 -5.95 4.14
CA TYR A 44 11.11 -5.52 3.57
C TYR A 44 11.99 -6.74 3.34
N ASP A 45 12.59 -6.82 2.16
CA ASP A 45 13.48 -7.93 1.81
C ASP A 45 14.92 -7.42 1.88
N PRO A 46 15.70 -7.81 2.90
CA PRO A 46 17.06 -7.34 3.04
C PRO A 46 18.03 -7.94 2.01
N SER A 47 17.60 -8.97 1.27
CA SER A 47 18.47 -9.58 0.27
C SER A 47 18.50 -8.83 -1.05
N ARG A 48 17.58 -7.90 -1.26
CA ARG A 48 17.55 -7.14 -2.51
C ARG A 48 18.56 -6.00 -2.46
N PRO A 49 19.19 -5.67 -3.62
CA PRO A 49 20.24 -4.66 -3.64
C PRO A 49 19.71 -3.26 -3.33
N ARG A 50 20.63 -2.40 -2.93
CA ARG A 50 20.28 -1.04 -2.52
C ARG A 50 19.61 -0.25 -3.66
N GLU A 51 20.05 -0.46 -4.91
CA GLU A 51 19.47 0.26 -6.03
C GLU A 51 18.04 -0.13 -6.34
N GLU A 52 17.56 -1.26 -5.81
CA GLU A 52 16.16 -1.66 -5.94
C GLU A 52 15.35 -1.29 -4.72
N THR A 53 15.96 -0.67 -3.73
CA THR A 53 15.33 -0.37 -2.46
C THR A 53 15.09 1.11 -2.33
N PHE A 54 13.87 1.47 -1.99
CA PHE A 54 13.49 2.85 -1.71
C PHE A 54 13.34 3.00 -0.20
N VAL A 55 14.11 3.92 0.36
CA VAL A 55 14.13 4.13 1.82
C VAL A 55 13.34 5.38 2.16
N VAL A 56 12.47 5.26 3.13
CA VAL A 56 11.71 6.40 3.65
C VAL A 56 12.01 6.55 5.13
N ASP A 57 12.34 7.76 5.52
CA ASP A 57 12.60 8.06 6.92
C ASP A 57 11.66 9.18 7.33
N THR A 58 10.79 8.90 8.28
CA THR A 58 9.90 9.89 8.83
C THR A 58 10.14 9.98 10.32
N PRO A 59 10.01 11.18 10.92
CA PRO A 59 10.15 11.26 12.37
C PRO A 59 9.03 10.49 13.05
N PRO A 60 9.30 9.86 14.19
CA PRO A 60 8.26 9.15 14.91
C PRO A 60 7.23 10.14 15.44
N PRO A 61 5.97 9.72 15.59
CA PRO A 61 4.98 10.58 16.20
C PRO A 61 5.33 10.84 17.65
N THR A 62 5.04 12.05 18.10
CA THR A 62 5.24 12.37 19.51
C THR A 62 4.32 11.51 20.37
N ALA A 63 4.84 11.02 21.45
CA ALA A 63 4.10 10.08 22.30
C ALA A 63 3.05 10.75 23.18
N SER A 64 2.72 11.99 22.93
CA SER A 64 1.80 12.74 23.77
C SER A 64 0.44 12.84 23.12
N GLY A 65 -0.49 12.04 23.59
CA GLY A 65 -1.89 12.15 23.17
C GLY A 65 -2.23 11.40 21.90
N SER A 66 -3.44 11.67 21.44
CA SER A 66 -3.99 10.99 20.25
C SER A 66 -3.44 11.59 18.98
N LEU A 67 -3.49 10.82 17.91
CA LEU A 67 -3.16 11.34 16.60
C LEU A 67 -4.17 12.42 16.20
N HIS A 68 -3.71 13.40 15.48
CA HIS A 68 -4.57 14.47 14.98
C HIS A 68 -4.40 14.64 13.48
N ILE A 69 -5.16 15.58 12.91
CA ILE A 69 -5.19 15.75 11.45
C ILE A 69 -3.80 16.07 10.86
N GLY A 70 -2.94 16.73 11.63
CA GLY A 70 -1.58 17.00 11.19
C GLY A 70 -0.79 15.72 10.96
N HIS A 71 -0.96 14.73 11.82
CA HIS A 71 -0.33 13.42 11.65
C HIS A 71 -0.87 12.73 10.40
N VAL A 72 -2.20 12.76 10.21
CA VAL A 72 -2.82 12.17 9.02
C VAL A 72 -2.24 12.80 7.76
N PHE A 73 -2.14 14.12 7.74
CA PHE A 73 -1.64 14.85 6.60
C PHE A 73 -0.20 14.44 6.27
N SER A 74 0.68 14.47 7.28
CA SER A 74 2.10 14.18 7.06
C SER A 74 2.35 12.74 6.64
N TYR A 75 1.73 11.79 7.34
CA TYR A 75 1.97 10.37 7.04
C TYR A 75 1.31 9.94 5.75
N THR A 76 0.20 10.58 5.37
CA THR A 76 -0.43 10.26 4.09
C THR A 76 0.47 10.65 2.92
N HIS A 77 1.17 11.77 3.01
CA HIS A 77 2.11 12.16 1.95
C HIS A 77 3.18 11.09 1.75
N ALA A 78 3.80 10.64 2.83
CA ALA A 78 4.81 9.59 2.75
C ALA A 78 4.21 8.29 2.24
N ASP A 79 3.01 7.96 2.67
CA ASP A 79 2.33 6.72 2.28
C ASP A 79 2.05 6.68 0.78
N VAL A 80 1.64 7.80 0.20
CA VAL A 80 1.37 7.86 -1.23
C VAL A 80 2.65 7.58 -2.02
N VAL A 81 3.76 8.17 -1.63
CA VAL A 81 5.04 7.95 -2.29
C VAL A 81 5.48 6.49 -2.15
N VAL A 82 5.35 5.93 -0.96
CA VAL A 82 5.74 4.55 -0.69
C VAL A 82 4.90 3.59 -1.55
N ARG A 83 3.60 3.82 -1.62
CA ARG A 83 2.72 2.96 -2.41
C ARG A 83 3.08 3.02 -3.89
N GLN A 84 3.37 4.21 -4.39
CA GLN A 84 3.76 4.36 -5.78
C GLN A 84 5.05 3.60 -6.08
N LYS A 85 6.03 3.71 -5.19
CA LYS A 85 7.31 3.02 -5.38
C LYS A 85 7.15 1.51 -5.28
N ARG A 86 6.31 1.03 -4.36
CA ARG A 86 6.05 -0.40 -4.24
C ARG A 86 5.35 -0.92 -5.51
N MET A 87 4.40 -0.18 -6.02
CA MET A 87 3.71 -0.57 -7.26
C MET A 87 4.65 -0.57 -8.46
N SER A 88 5.74 0.19 -8.39
CA SER A 88 6.77 0.19 -9.40
C SER A 88 7.75 -0.97 -9.27
N GLY A 89 7.56 -1.82 -8.27
CA GLY A 89 8.40 -3.00 -8.07
C GLY A 89 9.56 -2.80 -7.13
N MET A 90 9.67 -1.66 -6.47
CA MET A 90 10.78 -1.43 -5.55
C MET A 90 10.54 -2.09 -4.19
N ASN A 91 11.64 -2.50 -3.59
CA ASN A 91 11.64 -2.99 -2.23
C ASN A 91 11.60 -1.77 -1.29
N ILE A 92 10.71 -1.78 -0.33
CA ILE A 92 10.50 -0.61 0.52
C ILE A 92 11.04 -0.85 1.92
N PHE A 93 11.88 0.06 2.37
CA PHE A 93 12.34 0.11 3.75
C PHE A 93 11.76 1.37 4.39
N TYR A 94 10.76 1.19 5.21
CA TYR A 94 10.05 2.30 5.84
C TYR A 94 9.87 1.99 7.33
N PRO A 95 10.92 2.23 8.11
CA PRO A 95 10.79 2.00 9.55
C PRO A 95 9.94 3.07 10.20
N MET A 96 9.02 2.64 11.06
CA MET A 96 8.21 3.54 11.86
C MET A 96 8.76 3.50 13.26
N GLY A 97 9.28 4.60 13.70
CA GLY A 97 9.92 4.69 15.00
C GLY A 97 8.97 4.72 16.17
#